data_37409da0715d9bbc8b0f5f2dfcfaedff
#
_entry.id   37409da0715d9bbc8b0f5f2dfcfaedff
#
_cell.length_a   1.000
_cell.length_b   1.000
_cell.length_c   1.000
_cell.angle_alpha   90.00
_cell.angle_beta   90.00
_cell.angle_gamma   90.00
#
_symmetry.space_group_name_H-M   'P 1'
#
loop_
_entity.id
_entity.type
_entity.pdbx_description
1 polymer ?
#
loop_
_entity_poly.entity_id
_entity_poly.type
_entity_poly.pdbx_seq_one_letter_code
_entity_poly.pdbx_strand_id
1 'polypeptide(L)'
;MTRGAARPPSRLEAAASSVTVPEAVRRAWTGAAPELAVGQVWCARWGDKVQLVVILGTERRNTVLPLSFDLNYTDSTTTRIAVEANPFGVPLIAWRGLPEALPSVVFDRFVGQMAADATAALASEPMPAAEDSSVPHPVRVYRALLEDIMEELAAAQWSDGGSGQLSVTLQRAGLSVQDVADALGATPQKAFAIWRGQVPLSREEAETFAPLLGESVEAIMAANPTPPSDLIVCLEQPARHRQVLAYAARRSVDVPTAYRDVAYQTWALAARQTGAKAINWDLRLDTLFAAVLSEQ
;
A
#
# COMPACT_ATOMS: atom_id res chain seq x y z
N MET A 1 -0.42 -36.12 -28.67
CA MET A 1 0.05 -34.97 -27.88
C MET A 1 0.24 -33.80 -28.83
N THR A 2 -0.79 -32.97 -29.01
CA THR A 2 -0.77 -31.77 -29.86
C THR A 2 -0.18 -30.63 -29.03
N ARG A 3 1.02 -30.20 -29.38
CA ARG A 3 1.59 -28.94 -28.85
C ARG A 3 0.66 -27.79 -29.24
N GLY A 4 -0.02 -27.20 -28.25
CA GLY A 4 -0.80 -26.00 -28.45
C GLY A 4 0.11 -24.90 -29.02
N ALA A 5 -0.25 -24.36 -30.19
CA ALA A 5 0.46 -23.22 -30.77
C ALA A 5 0.35 -22.04 -29.81
N ALA A 6 1.49 -21.51 -29.38
CA ALA A 6 1.55 -20.31 -28.55
C ALA A 6 0.82 -19.17 -29.28
N ARG A 7 -0.10 -18.52 -28.60
CA ARG A 7 -0.82 -17.34 -29.11
C ARG A 7 0.20 -16.27 -29.46
N PRO A 8 0.14 -15.64 -30.66
CA PRO A 8 1.07 -14.56 -31.00
C PRO A 8 0.93 -13.41 -29.98
N PRO A 9 2.03 -12.79 -29.57
CA PRO A 9 1.98 -11.71 -28.58
C PRO A 9 1.12 -10.54 -29.10
N SER A 10 0.38 -9.93 -28.19
CA SER A 10 -0.37 -8.71 -28.54
C SER A 10 0.60 -7.59 -28.97
N ARG A 11 0.09 -6.56 -29.68
CA ARG A 11 0.92 -5.41 -30.04
C ARG A 11 1.58 -4.73 -28.84
N LEU A 12 0.88 -4.72 -27.70
CA LEU A 12 1.39 -4.20 -26.43
C LEU A 12 2.51 -5.08 -25.85
N GLU A 13 2.37 -6.42 -25.89
CA GLU A 13 3.43 -7.35 -25.46
C GLU A 13 4.65 -7.27 -26.36
N ALA A 14 4.46 -7.11 -27.67
CA ALA A 14 5.54 -6.91 -28.62
C ALA A 14 6.27 -5.57 -28.38
N ALA A 15 5.53 -4.49 -28.12
CA ALA A 15 6.11 -3.19 -27.78
C ALA A 15 6.83 -3.24 -26.42
N ALA A 16 6.26 -3.85 -25.41
CA ALA A 16 6.87 -4.01 -24.09
C ALA A 16 8.17 -4.84 -24.14
N SER A 17 8.21 -5.89 -24.98
CA SER A 17 9.41 -6.71 -25.16
C SER A 17 10.53 -6.02 -25.93
N SER A 18 10.23 -4.94 -26.66
CA SER A 18 11.24 -4.12 -27.34
C SER A 18 11.90 -3.06 -26.44
N VAL A 19 11.32 -2.80 -25.26
CA VAL A 19 11.88 -1.84 -24.30
C VAL A 19 13.03 -2.47 -23.53
N THR A 20 14.23 -1.93 -23.72
CA THR A 20 15.40 -2.33 -22.93
C THR A 20 15.35 -1.64 -21.56
N VAL A 21 14.95 -2.39 -20.53
CA VAL A 21 15.00 -1.90 -19.15
C VAL A 21 16.44 -1.92 -18.65
N PRO A 22 17.03 -0.79 -18.19
CA PRO A 22 18.38 -0.74 -17.65
C PRO A 22 18.59 -1.76 -16.52
N GLU A 23 19.77 -2.36 -16.45
CA GLU A 23 20.08 -3.37 -15.42
C GLU A 23 20.00 -2.81 -14.00
N ALA A 24 20.32 -1.52 -13.82
CA ALA A 24 20.16 -0.84 -12.54
C ALA A 24 18.70 -0.79 -12.10
N VAL A 25 17.77 -0.51 -13.01
CA VAL A 25 16.32 -0.51 -12.76
C VAL A 25 15.83 -1.93 -12.43
N ARG A 26 16.28 -2.95 -13.16
CA ARG A 26 15.90 -4.35 -12.86
C ARG A 26 16.34 -4.76 -11.46
N ARG A 27 17.60 -4.44 -11.08
CA ARG A 27 18.11 -4.74 -9.73
C ARG A 27 17.36 -4.00 -8.65
N ALA A 28 17.05 -2.72 -8.85
CA ALA A 28 16.26 -1.92 -7.93
C ALA A 28 14.85 -2.51 -7.77
N TRP A 29 14.21 -2.87 -8.88
CA TRP A 29 12.86 -3.43 -8.92
C TRP A 29 12.72 -4.76 -8.18
N THR A 30 13.73 -5.64 -8.25
CA THR A 30 13.74 -6.96 -7.61
C THR A 30 14.37 -6.96 -6.24
N GLY A 31 15.14 -5.92 -5.90
CA GLY A 31 15.83 -5.76 -4.63
C GLY A 31 14.92 -5.52 -3.44
N ALA A 32 15.51 -5.44 -2.26
CA ALA A 32 14.82 -4.98 -1.06
C ALA A 32 14.38 -3.52 -1.25
N ALA A 33 13.18 -3.20 -0.78
CA ALA A 33 12.70 -1.82 -0.80
C ALA A 33 13.51 -0.99 0.21
N PRO A 34 14.14 0.13 -0.20
CA PRO A 34 14.79 1.05 0.74
C PRO A 34 13.75 1.81 1.56
N GLU A 35 14.19 2.49 2.61
CA GLU A 35 13.38 3.53 3.25
C GLU A 35 13.08 4.65 2.28
N LEU A 36 11.90 5.27 2.42
CA LEU A 36 11.48 6.37 1.54
C LEU A 36 12.38 7.59 1.75
N ALA A 37 12.92 8.14 0.65
CA ALA A 37 13.80 9.29 0.68
C ALA A 37 13.59 10.19 -0.55
N VAL A 38 13.92 11.46 -0.38
CA VAL A 38 13.86 12.47 -1.45
C VAL A 38 14.72 12.07 -2.65
N GLY A 39 14.21 12.29 -3.86
CA GLY A 39 14.84 11.97 -5.13
C GLY A 39 14.66 10.51 -5.56
N GLN A 40 14.09 9.65 -4.73
CA GLN A 40 13.79 8.29 -5.15
C GLN A 40 12.63 8.27 -6.16
N VAL A 41 12.77 7.39 -7.14
CA VAL A 41 11.72 7.10 -8.14
C VAL A 41 11.07 5.77 -7.77
N TRP A 42 9.75 5.80 -7.67
CA TRP A 42 8.94 4.64 -7.30
C TRP A 42 7.81 4.39 -8.29
N CYS A 43 7.44 3.14 -8.44
CA CYS A 43 6.15 2.75 -8.96
C CYS A 43 5.16 2.76 -7.78
N ALA A 44 4.27 3.75 -7.75
CA ALA A 44 3.17 3.80 -6.80
C ALA A 44 2.00 2.98 -7.33
N ARG A 45 1.33 2.23 -6.46
CA ARG A 45 0.22 1.35 -6.83
C ARG A 45 -0.82 1.25 -5.73
N TRP A 46 -2.11 1.33 -6.15
CA TRP A 46 -3.23 1.00 -5.27
C TRP A 46 -4.38 0.45 -6.12
N GLY A 47 -4.87 -0.74 -5.80
CA GLY A 47 -5.83 -1.43 -6.65
C GLY A 47 -5.30 -1.66 -8.06
N ASP A 48 -6.01 -1.14 -9.04
CA ASP A 48 -5.64 -1.16 -10.47
C ASP A 48 -4.86 0.09 -10.92
N LYS A 49 -4.74 1.09 -10.08
CA LYS A 49 -4.00 2.33 -10.39
C LYS A 49 -2.51 2.16 -10.18
N VAL A 50 -1.76 2.59 -11.18
CA VAL A 50 -0.30 2.50 -11.19
C VAL A 50 0.26 3.80 -11.78
N GLN A 51 1.20 4.43 -11.06
CA GLN A 51 1.87 5.64 -11.52
C GLN A 51 3.35 5.64 -11.13
N LEU A 52 4.20 6.08 -12.05
CA LEU A 52 5.60 6.36 -11.75
C LEU A 52 5.70 7.73 -11.08
N VAL A 53 6.36 7.81 -9.95
CA VAL A 53 6.48 9.05 -9.18
C VAL A 53 7.92 9.30 -8.71
N VAL A 54 8.28 10.56 -8.50
CA VAL A 54 9.51 10.96 -7.79
C VAL A 54 9.14 11.60 -6.46
N ILE A 55 9.85 11.24 -5.39
CA ILE A 55 9.63 11.80 -4.05
C ILE A 55 10.38 13.13 -3.93
N LEU A 56 9.67 14.18 -3.53
CA LEU A 56 10.24 15.51 -3.23
C LEU A 56 10.29 15.83 -1.74
N GLY A 57 9.51 15.14 -0.91
CA GLY A 57 9.46 15.32 0.55
C GLY A 57 8.93 14.07 1.24
N THR A 58 9.40 13.80 2.45
CA THR A 58 9.04 12.60 3.24
C THR A 58 8.60 12.98 4.65
N GLU A 59 7.69 13.95 4.78
CA GLU A 59 7.16 14.36 6.08
C GLU A 59 6.10 13.36 6.59
N ARG A 60 4.95 13.86 7.03
CA ARG A 60 3.82 13.03 7.48
C ARG A 60 3.22 12.21 6.32
N ARG A 61 3.23 12.74 5.12
CA ARG A 61 2.94 12.08 3.85
C ARG A 61 4.05 12.40 2.86
N ASN A 62 4.21 11.60 1.85
CA ASN A 62 5.31 11.76 0.89
C ASN A 62 4.85 12.67 -0.25
N THR A 63 5.41 13.87 -0.34
CA THR A 63 5.16 14.77 -1.48
C THR A 63 5.84 14.22 -2.72
N VAL A 64 5.09 14.02 -3.78
CA VAL A 64 5.59 13.44 -5.03
C VAL A 64 5.15 14.23 -6.26
N LEU A 65 5.85 14.01 -7.39
CA LEU A 65 5.40 14.40 -8.72
C LEU A 65 5.23 13.14 -9.59
N PRO A 66 4.16 13.06 -10.41
CA PRO A 66 4.04 12.01 -11.39
C PRO A 66 5.05 12.20 -12.54
N LEU A 67 5.59 11.07 -13.01
CA LEU A 67 6.54 10.99 -14.11
C LEU A 67 5.91 10.29 -15.32
N SER A 68 6.29 10.70 -16.52
CA SER A 68 5.84 10.13 -17.78
C SER A 68 7.02 9.92 -18.74
N PHE A 69 6.93 8.85 -19.55
CA PHE A 69 7.85 8.60 -20.66
C PHE A 69 7.40 9.27 -21.97
N ASP A 70 6.14 9.66 -22.06
CA ASP A 70 5.61 10.23 -23.31
C ASP A 70 5.89 11.72 -23.40
N LEU A 71 6.89 12.07 -24.19
CA LEU A 71 7.35 13.44 -24.40
C LEU A 71 6.39 14.29 -25.26
N ASN A 72 5.35 13.69 -25.84
CA ASN A 72 4.38 14.43 -26.67
C ASN A 72 3.29 15.09 -25.82
N TYR A 73 3.07 14.59 -24.60
CA TYR A 73 2.10 15.17 -23.66
C TYR A 73 2.81 16.10 -22.70
N THR A 74 2.96 17.36 -23.09
CA THR A 74 3.59 18.41 -22.27
C THR A 74 2.77 19.68 -22.29
N ASP A 75 2.77 20.41 -21.18
CA ASP A 75 2.20 21.74 -21.05
C ASP A 75 3.19 22.68 -20.31
N SER A 76 2.75 23.89 -19.98
CA SER A 76 3.58 24.86 -19.24
C SER A 76 3.95 24.40 -17.82
N THR A 77 3.26 23.37 -17.29
CA THR A 77 3.49 22.82 -15.93
C THR A 77 4.45 21.64 -15.92
N THR A 78 4.94 21.20 -17.08
CA THR A 78 5.83 20.05 -17.19
C THR A 78 7.29 20.47 -17.25
N THR A 79 8.17 19.61 -16.70
CA THR A 79 9.63 19.76 -16.80
C THR A 79 10.24 18.51 -17.39
N ARG A 80 11.06 18.66 -18.42
CA ARG A 80 11.81 17.56 -19.02
C ARG A 80 13.02 17.22 -18.17
N ILE A 81 13.18 15.96 -17.83
CA ILE A 81 14.32 15.41 -17.09
C ILE A 81 15.27 14.76 -18.07
N ALA A 82 16.54 15.16 -18.04
CA ALA A 82 17.58 14.64 -18.92
C ALA A 82 17.86 13.15 -18.65
N VAL A 83 18.44 12.49 -19.64
CA VAL A 83 18.77 11.06 -19.62
C VAL A 83 19.67 10.68 -18.44
N GLU A 84 20.71 11.49 -18.21
CA GLU A 84 21.71 11.31 -17.15
C GLU A 84 21.20 11.63 -15.75
N ALA A 85 20.07 12.32 -15.65
CA ALA A 85 19.49 12.76 -14.40
C ALA A 85 18.48 11.76 -13.79
N ASN A 86 18.18 10.67 -14.49
CA ASN A 86 17.19 9.69 -14.06
C ASN A 86 17.68 8.24 -14.23
N PRO A 87 17.10 7.27 -13.51
CA PRO A 87 17.58 5.90 -13.51
C PRO A 87 17.29 5.11 -14.80
N PHE A 88 16.43 5.61 -15.69
CA PHE A 88 15.98 4.86 -16.85
C PHE A 88 16.89 4.99 -18.06
N GLY A 89 17.76 6.01 -18.12
CA GLY A 89 18.61 6.25 -19.26
C GLY A 89 17.83 6.72 -20.51
N VAL A 90 16.64 7.25 -20.32
CA VAL A 90 15.82 7.89 -21.36
C VAL A 90 15.21 9.19 -20.81
N PRO A 91 14.86 10.18 -21.65
CA PRO A 91 14.27 11.41 -21.15
C PRO A 91 12.88 11.14 -20.54
N LEU A 92 12.57 11.84 -19.47
CA LEU A 92 11.27 11.79 -18.76
C LEU A 92 10.63 13.18 -18.71
N ILE A 93 9.34 13.19 -18.43
CA ILE A 93 8.58 14.39 -18.08
C ILE A 93 8.14 14.27 -16.62
N ALA A 94 8.43 15.31 -15.82
CA ALA A 94 7.81 15.50 -14.50
C ALA A 94 6.66 16.49 -14.62
N TRP A 95 5.49 16.13 -14.10
CA TRP A 95 4.30 16.96 -14.09
C TRP A 95 4.25 17.82 -12.81
N ARG A 96 4.95 18.94 -12.85
CA ARG A 96 5.08 19.84 -11.69
C ARG A 96 3.78 20.51 -11.27
N GLY A 97 2.81 20.61 -12.18
CA GLY A 97 1.47 21.11 -11.88
C GLY A 97 0.58 20.08 -11.16
N LEU A 98 1.08 18.86 -10.88
CA LEU A 98 0.35 17.77 -10.23
C LEU A 98 1.10 17.22 -9.00
N PRO A 99 1.54 18.06 -8.06
CA PRO A 99 2.13 17.57 -6.83
C PRO A 99 1.04 16.92 -5.99
N GLU A 100 1.36 15.77 -5.41
CA GLU A 100 0.40 15.08 -4.55
C GLU A 100 1.11 14.53 -3.30
N ALA A 101 0.33 14.38 -2.21
CA ALA A 101 0.80 13.85 -0.93
C ALA A 101 0.34 12.38 -0.79
N LEU A 102 1.22 11.43 -1.08
CA LEU A 102 0.90 10.03 -1.07
C LEU A 102 1.20 9.36 0.29
N PRO A 103 0.33 8.45 0.76
CA PRO A 103 0.63 7.61 1.92
C PRO A 103 1.71 6.57 1.58
N SER A 104 2.48 6.14 2.58
CA SER A 104 3.58 5.18 2.38
C SER A 104 3.12 3.85 1.81
N VAL A 105 1.89 3.47 2.06
CA VAL A 105 1.27 2.20 1.63
C VAL A 105 1.18 2.01 0.11
N VAL A 106 1.27 3.06 -0.69
CA VAL A 106 1.16 2.95 -2.15
C VAL A 106 2.50 2.72 -2.86
N PHE A 107 3.64 2.85 -2.16
CA PHE A 107 4.96 2.66 -2.78
C PHE A 107 5.28 1.17 -2.94
N ASP A 108 5.01 0.63 -4.14
CA ASP A 108 5.15 -0.81 -4.44
C ASP A 108 6.58 -1.18 -4.83
N ARG A 109 7.17 -0.47 -5.80
CA ARG A 109 8.48 -0.84 -6.36
C ARG A 109 9.41 0.35 -6.41
N PHE A 110 10.56 0.19 -5.77
CA PHE A 110 11.69 1.10 -5.97
C PHE A 110 12.27 0.92 -7.37
N VAL A 111 12.48 2.01 -8.09
CA VAL A 111 12.98 2.01 -9.46
C VAL A 111 14.41 2.50 -9.54
N GLY A 112 14.75 3.49 -8.70
CA GLY A 112 16.08 4.07 -8.67
C GLY A 112 16.08 5.46 -8.07
N GLN A 113 17.21 6.15 -8.19
CA GLN A 113 17.45 7.47 -7.65
C GLN A 113 17.64 8.47 -8.79
N MET A 114 17.00 9.62 -8.71
CA MET A 114 17.29 10.78 -9.54
C MET A 114 18.58 11.47 -9.10
N ALA A 115 19.23 12.18 -10.02
CA ALA A 115 20.34 13.06 -9.70
C ALA A 115 19.88 14.15 -8.70
N ALA A 116 20.76 14.49 -7.76
CA ALA A 116 20.42 15.41 -6.66
C ALA A 116 20.08 16.82 -7.16
N ASP A 117 20.78 17.29 -8.19
CA ASP A 117 20.54 18.59 -8.82
C ASP A 117 19.19 18.64 -9.56
N ALA A 118 18.82 17.58 -10.26
CA ALA A 118 17.51 17.48 -10.91
C ALA A 118 16.38 17.43 -9.87
N THR A 119 16.56 16.68 -8.78
CA THR A 119 15.59 16.63 -7.69
C THR A 119 15.43 17.99 -7.02
N ALA A 120 16.54 18.69 -6.73
CA ALA A 120 16.53 20.02 -6.15
C ALA A 120 15.85 21.06 -7.06
N ALA A 121 16.09 20.96 -8.38
CA ALA A 121 15.43 21.82 -9.37
C ALA A 121 13.90 21.61 -9.37
N LEU A 122 13.43 20.36 -9.31
CA LEU A 122 12.00 20.06 -9.24
C LEU A 122 11.35 20.58 -7.96
N ALA A 123 12.07 20.56 -6.84
CA ALA A 123 11.56 20.97 -5.55
C ALA A 123 11.57 22.50 -5.33
N SER A 124 12.55 23.20 -5.92
CA SER A 124 12.82 24.63 -5.62
C SER A 124 12.12 25.62 -6.55
N GLU A 125 11.76 25.21 -7.74
CA GLU A 125 11.07 26.11 -8.66
C GLU A 125 9.60 26.31 -8.26
N PRO A 126 9.03 27.52 -8.39
CA PRO A 126 7.62 27.75 -8.12
C PRO A 126 6.73 26.85 -8.97
N MET A 127 5.65 26.36 -8.36
CA MET A 127 4.64 25.57 -9.06
C MET A 127 3.98 26.48 -10.13
N PRO A 128 4.04 26.11 -11.43
CA PRO A 128 3.39 26.90 -12.45
C PRO A 128 1.87 26.84 -12.30
N ALA A 129 1.20 27.94 -12.63
CA ALA A 129 -0.26 27.98 -12.62
C ALA A 129 -0.86 27.03 -13.66
N ALA A 130 -1.95 26.39 -13.30
CA ALA A 130 -2.50 25.22 -14.00
C ALA A 130 -3.21 25.48 -15.33
N GLU A 131 -3.50 26.73 -15.72
CA GLU A 131 -4.42 27.01 -16.82
C GLU A 131 -3.77 27.79 -17.96
N ASP A 132 -3.47 27.05 -19.01
CA ASP A 132 -3.31 27.62 -20.34
C ASP A 132 -4.40 27.05 -21.25
N SER A 133 -5.35 27.89 -21.66
CA SER A 133 -6.43 27.54 -22.60
C SER A 133 -5.89 27.13 -23.98
N SER A 134 -4.62 27.39 -24.27
CA SER A 134 -3.92 27.02 -25.49
C SER A 134 -3.43 25.56 -25.51
N VAL A 135 -3.48 24.84 -24.37
CA VAL A 135 -3.02 23.45 -24.28
C VAL A 135 -3.86 22.53 -25.18
N PRO A 136 -3.24 21.74 -26.08
CA PRO A 136 -3.95 20.82 -26.96
C PRO A 136 -4.87 19.84 -26.20
N HIS A 137 -6.05 19.55 -26.78
CA HIS A 137 -7.03 18.67 -26.16
C HIS A 137 -6.44 17.31 -25.70
N PRO A 138 -5.60 16.59 -26.47
CA PRO A 138 -5.00 15.32 -26.02
C PRO A 138 -4.13 15.47 -24.76
N VAL A 139 -3.42 16.59 -24.62
CA VAL A 139 -2.59 16.87 -23.44
C VAL A 139 -3.48 17.10 -22.20
N ARG A 140 -4.57 17.86 -22.37
CA ARG A 140 -5.54 18.06 -21.28
C ARG A 140 -6.18 16.76 -20.81
N VAL A 141 -6.54 15.87 -21.76
CA VAL A 141 -7.09 14.53 -21.43
C VAL A 141 -6.05 13.68 -20.67
N TYR A 142 -4.80 13.69 -21.13
CA TYR A 142 -3.72 12.95 -20.46
C TYR A 142 -3.45 13.49 -19.06
N ARG A 143 -3.44 14.82 -18.90
CA ARG A 143 -3.32 15.47 -17.60
C ARG A 143 -4.44 15.06 -16.64
N ALA A 144 -5.71 15.16 -17.09
CA ALA A 144 -6.86 14.76 -16.28
C ALA A 144 -6.79 13.29 -15.84
N LEU A 145 -6.32 12.39 -16.73
CA LEU A 145 -6.09 10.99 -16.37
C LEU A 145 -5.03 10.84 -15.29
N LEU A 146 -3.95 11.62 -15.35
CA LEU A 146 -2.92 11.61 -14.29
C LEU A 146 -3.46 12.16 -12.97
N GLU A 147 -4.25 13.25 -13.01
CA GLU A 147 -4.94 13.81 -11.85
C GLU A 147 -5.81 12.76 -11.16
N ASP A 148 -6.70 12.10 -11.91
CA ASP A 148 -7.55 11.02 -11.38
C ASP A 148 -6.73 9.89 -10.72
N ILE A 149 -5.64 9.45 -11.37
CA ILE A 149 -4.77 8.41 -10.82
C ILE A 149 -4.11 8.89 -9.52
N MET A 150 -3.58 10.12 -9.50
CA MET A 150 -2.89 10.67 -8.33
C MET A 150 -3.85 10.90 -7.17
N GLU A 151 -5.07 11.36 -7.41
CA GLU A 151 -6.13 11.50 -6.40
C GLU A 151 -6.50 10.14 -5.78
N GLU A 152 -6.68 9.09 -6.59
CA GLU A 152 -6.97 7.74 -6.08
C GLU A 152 -5.80 7.17 -5.26
N LEU A 153 -4.55 7.40 -5.70
CA LEU A 153 -3.36 7.01 -4.92
C LEU A 153 -3.26 7.80 -3.61
N ALA A 154 -3.60 9.08 -3.62
CA ALA A 154 -3.61 9.93 -2.42
C ALA A 154 -4.74 9.53 -1.45
N ALA A 155 -5.88 9.10 -1.96
CA ALA A 155 -6.98 8.59 -1.15
C ALA A 155 -6.77 7.16 -0.64
N ALA A 156 -5.67 6.50 -1.02
CA ALA A 156 -5.39 5.12 -0.62
C ALA A 156 -5.38 4.97 0.91
N GLN A 157 -6.24 4.12 1.39
CA GLN A 157 -6.43 3.85 2.81
C GLN A 157 -6.83 2.39 3.01
N TRP A 158 -6.18 1.68 3.94
CA TRP A 158 -6.53 0.30 4.27
C TRP A 158 -7.26 0.17 5.60
N SER A 159 -7.14 1.16 6.45
CA SER A 159 -7.68 1.18 7.80
C SER A 159 -8.58 2.41 7.95
N ASP A 160 -9.88 2.20 8.10
CA ASP A 160 -10.78 3.22 8.60
C ASP A 160 -10.65 3.37 10.12
N GLY A 161 -9.61 2.75 10.71
CA GLY A 161 -9.50 2.51 12.13
C GLY A 161 -10.69 1.66 12.59
N GLY A 162 -10.50 0.48 13.15
CA GLY A 162 -11.64 -0.25 13.71
C GLY A 162 -12.48 0.70 14.55
N SER A 163 -13.80 0.61 14.50
CA SER A 163 -14.71 1.54 15.18
C SER A 163 -14.61 1.48 16.71
N GLY A 164 -13.90 0.48 17.25
CA GLY A 164 -13.81 0.21 18.68
C GLY A 164 -15.14 -0.27 19.30
N GLN A 165 -16.12 -0.62 18.47
CA GLN A 165 -17.46 -1.02 18.90
C GLN A 165 -17.57 -2.50 19.25
N LEU A 166 -16.51 -3.29 19.17
CA LEU A 166 -16.52 -4.74 19.43
C LEU A 166 -17.15 -5.08 20.79
N SER A 167 -16.75 -4.39 21.84
CA SER A 167 -17.32 -4.59 23.18
C SER A 167 -18.82 -4.32 23.20
N VAL A 168 -19.28 -3.25 22.55
CA VAL A 168 -20.70 -2.90 22.47
C VAL A 168 -21.47 -3.95 21.67
N THR A 169 -20.91 -4.44 20.59
CA THR A 169 -21.51 -5.48 19.73
C THR A 169 -21.70 -6.79 20.51
N LEU A 170 -20.66 -7.25 21.22
CA LEU A 170 -20.72 -8.46 22.04
C LEU A 170 -21.74 -8.33 23.16
N GLN A 171 -21.78 -7.19 23.88
CA GLN A 171 -22.72 -6.94 24.98
C GLN A 171 -24.17 -6.82 24.48
N ARG A 172 -24.39 -6.17 23.32
CA ARG A 172 -25.72 -6.06 22.71
C ARG A 172 -26.28 -7.43 22.32
N ALA A 173 -25.42 -8.34 21.87
CA ALA A 173 -25.81 -9.73 21.63
C ALA A 173 -26.01 -10.56 22.89
N GLY A 174 -25.79 -10.00 24.08
CA GLY A 174 -25.96 -10.68 25.36
C GLY A 174 -24.83 -11.67 25.67
N LEU A 175 -23.73 -11.64 24.97
CA LEU A 175 -22.61 -12.55 25.21
C LEU A 175 -21.85 -12.15 26.47
N SER A 176 -21.64 -13.13 27.34
CA SER A 176 -20.79 -12.99 28.53
C SER A 176 -19.30 -13.26 28.18
N VAL A 177 -18.40 -12.96 29.13
CA VAL A 177 -16.99 -13.33 29.02
C VAL A 177 -16.82 -14.85 28.89
N GLN A 178 -17.69 -15.63 29.54
CA GLN A 178 -17.65 -17.09 29.48
C GLN A 178 -18.01 -17.57 28.06
N ASP A 179 -19.03 -16.98 27.42
CA ASP A 179 -19.45 -17.33 26.07
C ASP A 179 -18.30 -17.05 25.08
N VAL A 180 -17.58 -15.94 25.27
CA VAL A 180 -16.38 -15.62 24.46
C VAL A 180 -15.26 -16.63 24.69
N ALA A 181 -15.03 -17.04 25.93
CA ALA A 181 -14.03 -18.05 26.26
C ALA A 181 -14.35 -19.40 25.63
N ASP A 182 -15.59 -19.84 25.74
CA ASP A 182 -16.07 -21.13 25.24
C ASP A 182 -16.04 -21.16 23.68
N ALA A 183 -16.51 -20.09 23.03
CA ALA A 183 -16.53 -19.98 21.55
C ALA A 183 -15.14 -20.04 20.94
N LEU A 184 -14.13 -19.46 21.60
CA LEU A 184 -12.75 -19.39 21.09
C LEU A 184 -11.80 -20.44 21.69
N GLY A 185 -12.24 -21.23 22.68
CA GLY A 185 -11.32 -22.04 23.48
C GLY A 185 -10.23 -21.19 24.14
N ALA A 186 -10.55 -19.94 24.50
CA ALA A 186 -9.57 -18.96 24.96
C ALA A 186 -9.45 -18.96 26.50
N THR A 187 -8.29 -18.50 27.00
CA THR A 187 -8.15 -18.27 28.44
C THR A 187 -9.10 -17.18 28.92
N PRO A 188 -9.56 -17.22 30.19
CA PRO A 188 -10.44 -16.19 30.75
C PRO A 188 -9.89 -14.75 30.60
N GLN A 189 -8.57 -14.57 30.72
CA GLN A 189 -7.93 -13.27 30.54
C GLN A 189 -8.05 -12.77 29.10
N LYS A 190 -7.82 -13.64 28.10
CA LYS A 190 -7.97 -13.29 26.67
C LYS A 190 -9.43 -13.00 26.35
N ALA A 191 -10.34 -13.84 26.80
CA ALA A 191 -11.79 -13.65 26.61
C ALA A 191 -12.27 -12.32 27.18
N PHE A 192 -11.82 -11.98 28.41
CA PHE A 192 -12.13 -10.70 29.03
C PHE A 192 -11.59 -9.50 28.27
N ALA A 193 -10.35 -9.58 27.77
CA ALA A 193 -9.76 -8.51 26.98
C ALA A 193 -10.47 -8.30 25.64
N ILE A 194 -10.90 -9.37 24.96
CA ILE A 194 -11.73 -9.31 23.75
C ILE A 194 -13.09 -8.71 24.07
N TRP A 195 -13.77 -9.22 25.11
CA TRP A 195 -15.09 -8.75 25.53
C TRP A 195 -15.09 -7.25 25.91
N ARG A 196 -13.99 -6.73 26.41
CA ARG A 196 -13.78 -5.30 26.65
C ARG A 196 -13.32 -4.50 25.41
N GLY A 197 -13.11 -5.14 24.26
CA GLY A 197 -12.62 -4.48 23.06
C GLY A 197 -11.16 -4.00 23.16
N GLN A 198 -10.37 -4.59 24.07
CA GLN A 198 -8.95 -4.26 24.27
C GLN A 198 -8.04 -5.09 23.35
N VAL A 199 -8.52 -6.24 22.90
CA VAL A 199 -7.83 -7.14 21.98
C VAL A 199 -8.77 -7.38 20.79
N PRO A 200 -8.28 -7.28 19.55
CA PRO A 200 -9.10 -7.52 18.38
C PRO A 200 -9.40 -9.01 18.21
N LEU A 201 -10.45 -9.30 17.44
CA LEU A 201 -10.66 -10.62 16.84
C LEU A 201 -9.85 -10.74 15.56
N SER A 202 -9.22 -11.89 15.34
CA SER A 202 -8.72 -12.25 14.01
C SER A 202 -9.91 -12.59 13.09
N ARG A 203 -9.67 -12.70 11.77
CA ARG A 203 -10.73 -13.11 10.83
C ARG A 203 -11.32 -14.46 11.19
N GLU A 204 -10.48 -15.45 11.52
CA GLU A 204 -10.92 -16.80 11.93
C GLU A 204 -11.77 -16.76 13.21
N GLU A 205 -11.38 -15.92 14.18
CA GLU A 205 -12.17 -15.69 15.40
C GLU A 205 -13.48 -14.96 15.07
N ALA A 206 -13.48 -13.98 14.17
CA ALA A 206 -14.69 -13.30 13.72
C ALA A 206 -15.66 -14.23 12.98
N GLU A 207 -15.15 -15.16 12.17
CA GLU A 207 -15.96 -16.22 11.52
C GLU A 207 -16.69 -17.09 12.55
N THR A 208 -16.05 -17.39 13.68
CA THR A 208 -16.67 -18.13 14.79
C THR A 208 -17.79 -17.32 15.43
N PHE A 209 -17.67 -16.00 15.54
CA PHE A 209 -18.67 -15.13 16.13
C PHE A 209 -19.80 -14.71 15.18
N ALA A 210 -19.58 -14.73 13.87
CA ALA A 210 -20.58 -14.30 12.88
C ALA A 210 -21.97 -14.94 13.09
N PRO A 211 -22.10 -16.28 13.25
CA PRO A 211 -23.39 -16.91 13.50
C PRO A 211 -23.98 -16.57 14.89
N LEU A 212 -23.15 -16.30 15.91
CA LEU A 212 -23.61 -15.98 17.26
C LEU A 212 -24.14 -14.56 17.36
N LEU A 213 -23.55 -13.63 16.57
CA LEU A 213 -23.92 -12.22 16.56
C LEU A 213 -24.99 -11.89 15.51
N GLY A 214 -25.21 -12.76 14.54
CA GLY A 214 -26.07 -12.48 13.39
C GLY A 214 -25.52 -11.38 12.46
N GLU A 215 -24.20 -11.15 12.50
CA GLU A 215 -23.48 -10.12 11.76
C GLU A 215 -22.55 -10.74 10.72
N SER A 216 -22.17 -9.98 9.71
CA SER A 216 -21.14 -10.43 8.77
C SER A 216 -19.74 -10.37 9.38
N VAL A 217 -18.81 -11.20 8.89
CA VAL A 217 -17.41 -11.19 9.33
C VAL A 217 -16.80 -9.79 9.15
N GLU A 218 -17.11 -9.14 8.04
CA GLU A 218 -16.65 -7.78 7.73
C GLU A 218 -17.16 -6.75 8.74
N ALA A 219 -18.42 -6.84 9.17
CA ALA A 219 -19.00 -5.96 10.20
C ALA A 219 -18.31 -6.18 11.55
N ILE A 220 -18.03 -7.43 11.91
CA ILE A 220 -17.31 -7.77 13.15
C ILE A 220 -15.88 -7.26 13.10
N MET A 221 -15.19 -7.45 11.98
CA MET A 221 -13.83 -6.95 11.78
C MET A 221 -13.77 -5.42 11.83
N ALA A 222 -14.77 -4.74 11.28
CA ALA A 222 -14.89 -3.28 11.37
C ALA A 222 -15.20 -2.78 12.79
N ALA A 223 -15.78 -3.61 13.65
CA ALA A 223 -16.03 -3.30 15.06
C ALA A 223 -14.78 -3.43 15.95
N ASN A 224 -13.72 -4.06 15.49
CA ASN A 224 -12.45 -4.19 16.22
C ASN A 224 -11.93 -2.83 16.68
N PRO A 225 -11.10 -2.78 17.74
CA PRO A 225 -10.38 -1.56 18.11
C PRO A 225 -9.38 -1.15 17.03
N THR A 226 -9.07 0.14 16.97
CA THR A 226 -8.03 0.66 16.03
C THR A 226 -6.69 0.02 16.34
N PRO A 227 -5.95 -0.49 15.33
CA PRO A 227 -4.61 -1.02 15.54
C PRO A 227 -3.67 0.03 16.14
N PRO A 228 -2.67 -0.38 16.96
CA PRO A 228 -1.67 0.53 17.50
C PRO A 228 -0.95 1.31 16.39
N SER A 229 -0.73 2.61 16.61
CA SER A 229 -0.12 3.50 15.61
C SER A 229 1.29 3.07 15.17
N ASP A 230 2.06 2.51 16.08
CA ASP A 230 3.39 1.97 15.81
C ASP A 230 3.35 0.69 14.95
N LEU A 231 2.34 -0.17 15.13
CA LEU A 231 2.08 -1.29 14.21
C LEU A 231 1.69 -0.79 12.82
N ILE A 232 0.82 0.22 12.73
CA ILE A 232 0.41 0.81 11.45
C ILE A 232 1.65 1.33 10.70
N VAL A 233 2.49 2.13 11.38
CA VAL A 233 3.73 2.66 10.80
C VAL A 233 4.66 1.56 10.30
N CYS A 234 4.86 0.48 11.08
CA CYS A 234 5.66 -0.66 10.64
C CYS A 234 5.07 -1.38 9.43
N LEU A 235 3.75 -1.57 9.42
CA LEU A 235 3.07 -2.31 8.35
C LEU A 235 3.01 -1.52 7.04
N GLU A 236 2.95 -0.19 7.09
CA GLU A 236 2.92 0.69 5.93
C GLU A 236 4.30 0.91 5.27
N GLN A 237 5.37 0.33 5.81
CA GLN A 237 6.68 0.40 5.17
C GLN A 237 6.66 -0.28 3.79
N PRO A 238 7.30 0.30 2.75
CA PRO A 238 7.33 -0.28 1.41
C PRO A 238 7.85 -1.72 1.37
N ALA A 239 8.76 -2.07 2.27
CA ALA A 239 9.25 -3.45 2.41
C ALA A 239 8.14 -4.45 2.77
N ARG A 240 7.11 -4.02 3.52
CA ARG A 240 5.98 -4.84 3.94
C ARG A 240 4.90 -4.97 2.85
N HIS A 241 4.76 -3.97 2.00
CA HIS A 241 3.73 -3.95 0.95
C HIS A 241 3.75 -5.21 0.08
N ARG A 242 4.93 -5.66 -0.35
CA ARG A 242 5.06 -6.90 -1.15
C ARG A 242 4.61 -8.14 -0.39
N GLN A 243 4.89 -8.21 0.91
CA GLN A 243 4.46 -9.32 1.75
C GLN A 243 2.93 -9.32 1.90
N VAL A 244 2.33 -8.13 2.05
CA VAL A 244 0.86 -7.98 2.08
C VAL A 244 0.24 -8.34 0.74
N LEU A 245 0.81 -7.94 -0.40
CA LEU A 245 0.34 -8.35 -1.72
C LEU A 245 0.41 -9.87 -1.90
N ALA A 246 1.48 -10.51 -1.45
CA ALA A 246 1.59 -11.98 -1.48
C ALA A 246 0.54 -12.65 -0.58
N TYR A 247 0.30 -12.07 0.61
CA TYR A 247 -0.77 -12.52 1.51
C TYR A 247 -2.15 -12.39 0.85
N ALA A 248 -2.45 -11.23 0.25
CA ALA A 248 -3.71 -10.96 -0.45
C ALA A 248 -3.97 -11.99 -1.57
N ALA A 249 -2.96 -12.24 -2.41
CA ALA A 249 -3.04 -13.21 -3.49
C ALA A 249 -3.30 -14.64 -2.96
N ARG A 250 -2.61 -15.03 -1.88
CA ARG A 250 -2.76 -16.35 -1.28
C ARG A 250 -4.13 -16.56 -0.64
N ARG A 251 -4.66 -15.55 0.03
CA ARG A 251 -5.97 -15.60 0.70
C ARG A 251 -7.14 -15.25 -0.22
N SER A 252 -6.85 -14.82 -1.48
CA SER A 252 -7.85 -14.37 -2.45
C SER A 252 -8.73 -13.24 -1.91
N VAL A 253 -8.11 -12.29 -1.19
CA VAL A 253 -8.74 -11.08 -0.66
C VAL A 253 -8.16 -9.82 -1.33
N ASP A 254 -8.87 -8.70 -1.26
CA ASP A 254 -8.35 -7.43 -1.72
C ASP A 254 -7.21 -6.88 -0.81
N VAL A 255 -6.46 -5.93 -1.30
CA VAL A 255 -5.29 -5.39 -0.60
C VAL A 255 -5.66 -4.69 0.72
N PRO A 256 -6.69 -3.84 0.80
CA PRO A 256 -7.14 -3.26 2.06
C PRO A 256 -7.53 -4.30 3.11
N THR A 257 -8.25 -5.35 2.71
CA THR A 257 -8.60 -6.47 3.59
C THR A 257 -7.35 -7.22 4.06
N ALA A 258 -6.39 -7.47 3.18
CA ALA A 258 -5.12 -8.12 3.54
C ALA A 258 -4.33 -7.32 4.58
N TYR A 259 -4.22 -6.00 4.43
CA TYR A 259 -3.59 -5.13 5.43
C TYR A 259 -4.28 -5.23 6.78
N ARG A 260 -5.61 -5.18 6.81
CA ARG A 260 -6.42 -5.29 8.01
C ARG A 260 -6.23 -6.64 8.70
N ASP A 261 -6.29 -7.72 7.94
CA ASP A 261 -6.11 -9.08 8.46
C ASP A 261 -4.71 -9.25 9.07
N VAL A 262 -3.66 -8.81 8.37
CA VAL A 262 -2.28 -8.86 8.86
C VAL A 262 -2.12 -8.03 10.13
N ALA A 263 -2.67 -6.81 10.18
CA ALA A 263 -2.61 -5.96 11.37
C ALA A 263 -3.25 -6.64 12.59
N TYR A 264 -4.45 -7.15 12.45
CA TYR A 264 -5.17 -7.78 13.56
C TYR A 264 -4.57 -9.12 13.99
N GLN A 265 -4.11 -9.96 13.05
CA GLN A 265 -3.40 -11.19 13.38
C GLN A 265 -2.08 -10.89 14.13
N THR A 266 -1.32 -9.91 13.65
CA THR A 266 -0.07 -9.49 14.31
C THR A 266 -0.33 -8.97 15.72
N TRP A 267 -1.37 -8.17 15.90
CA TRP A 267 -1.75 -7.65 17.21
C TRP A 267 -2.24 -8.77 18.15
N ALA A 268 -3.10 -9.67 17.67
CA ALA A 268 -3.56 -10.81 18.44
C ALA A 268 -2.41 -11.72 18.91
N LEU A 269 -1.37 -11.91 18.06
CA LEU A 269 -0.14 -12.62 18.46
C LEU A 269 0.62 -11.87 19.56
N ALA A 270 0.62 -10.53 19.52
CA ALA A 270 1.25 -9.72 20.56
C ALA A 270 0.58 -9.84 21.92
N ALA A 271 -0.75 -9.88 21.93
CA ALA A 271 -1.54 -10.01 23.15
C ALA A 271 -1.33 -11.34 23.90
N ARG A 272 -0.77 -12.36 23.24
CA ARG A 272 -0.45 -13.67 23.85
C ARG A 272 0.86 -13.67 24.66
N GLN A 273 1.68 -12.63 24.54
CA GLN A 273 2.96 -12.54 25.27
C GLN A 273 2.81 -11.62 26.46
N THR A 274 2.76 -12.21 27.65
CA THR A 274 2.80 -11.51 28.93
C THR A 274 4.24 -11.12 29.26
N GLY A 275 4.58 -9.83 29.08
CA GLY A 275 5.88 -9.29 29.49
C GLY A 275 5.95 -7.78 29.28
N ALA A 276 6.58 -7.06 30.20
CA ALA A 276 6.68 -5.60 30.21
C ALA A 276 7.66 -5.00 29.17
N LYS A 277 8.10 -5.77 28.16
CA LYS A 277 8.96 -5.25 27.08
C LYS A 277 8.12 -4.62 25.99
N ALA A 278 8.62 -3.51 25.44
CA ALA A 278 8.05 -2.90 24.22
C ALA A 278 7.90 -3.96 23.12
N ILE A 279 6.76 -3.92 22.44
CA ILE A 279 6.43 -4.89 21.39
C ILE A 279 7.33 -4.59 20.18
N ASN A 280 8.03 -5.60 19.69
CA ASN A 280 8.76 -5.52 18.43
C ASN A 280 7.83 -5.95 17.29
N TRP A 281 7.19 -4.98 16.63
CA TRP A 281 6.24 -5.22 15.55
C TRP A 281 6.89 -5.84 14.32
N ASP A 282 8.11 -5.43 13.96
CA ASP A 282 8.83 -5.98 12.81
C ASP A 282 9.05 -7.49 12.94
N LEU A 283 9.57 -7.93 14.10
CA LEU A 283 9.77 -9.36 14.37
C LEU A 283 8.46 -10.15 14.30
N ARG A 284 7.34 -9.56 14.71
CA ARG A 284 6.04 -10.23 14.66
C ARG A 284 5.47 -10.31 13.27
N LEU A 285 5.60 -9.25 12.50
CA LEU A 285 5.24 -9.25 11.09
C LEU A 285 6.06 -10.28 10.32
N ASP A 286 7.37 -10.34 10.56
CA ASP A 286 8.24 -11.36 9.95
C ASP A 286 7.81 -12.78 10.32
N THR A 287 7.46 -13.01 11.58
CA THR A 287 6.99 -14.32 12.06
C THR A 287 5.66 -14.70 11.39
N LEU A 288 4.72 -13.75 11.30
CA LEU A 288 3.42 -13.98 10.65
C LEU A 288 3.59 -14.30 9.16
N PHE A 289 4.36 -13.46 8.44
CA PHE A 289 4.57 -13.65 7.01
C PHE A 289 5.34 -14.96 6.73
N ALA A 290 6.34 -15.30 7.55
CA ALA A 290 7.04 -16.57 7.44
C ALA A 290 6.07 -17.75 7.62
N ALA A 291 5.19 -17.72 8.62
CA ALA A 291 4.20 -18.78 8.82
C ALA A 291 3.23 -18.89 7.64
N VAL A 292 2.63 -17.78 7.23
CA VAL A 292 1.59 -17.79 6.18
C VAL A 292 2.18 -18.04 4.79
N LEU A 293 3.33 -17.49 4.45
CA LEU A 293 3.90 -17.60 3.11
C LEU A 293 4.74 -18.86 2.89
N SER A 294 5.18 -19.57 3.97
CA SER A 294 5.95 -20.82 3.88
C SER A 294 5.10 -22.10 3.82
N GLU A 295 3.83 -22.04 4.17
CA GLU A 295 2.91 -23.17 4.01
C GLU A 295 2.66 -23.46 2.51
N GLN A 296 3.46 -24.32 1.90
CA GLN A 296 3.27 -24.86 0.53
C GLN A 296 2.49 -26.15 0.58
#